data_8b1b31dc2668b9ede79a68da05bf5be7
#
_entry.id   8b1b31dc2668b9ede79a68da05bf5be7
#
_cell.length_a   1.000
_cell.length_b   1.000
_cell.length_c   1.000
_cell.angle_alpha   90.00
_cell.angle_beta   90.00
_cell.angle_gamma   90.00
#
_symmetry.space_group_name_H-M   'P 1'
#
loop_
_entity.id
_entity.type
_entity.pdbx_description
1 polymer ?
#
loop_
_entity_poly.entity_id
_entity_poly.type
_entity_poly.pdbx_seq_one_letter_code
_entity_poly.pdbx_strand_id
1 'polypeptide(L)'
;MLRPVRDSMASDWSNTEISVLWNIQFVLSLTFVAIYGVAVSRIKFRHLVPSVYGFFALSFVGFHFGSGLVEAPVIIDKSFYLWVSLFSLFHVSVFWSLMADLYNKEQSKRLFGFIAVGASAGAIVGPIVATIAAQTIGSDSLMLIASLTMLIPLPIVFYLQYLKRTHLLNEQVNVDLTPIKIGGNPLAGFRDFVTSPYLIGIAAFILLYTAISSFAYFEQTNLLRDYNRDQRTEILALLALVVNSLTFILGFFATSRLTTRLGMPATLALVPAFMCVALIILAFAPILTVLLALQVARQAGNYGITRPAREMLFTSVSREARFKAKPVVDVAIYRGGDAIWSSAFALFTDGLGLGLAAMAAIGAGIAALWAGTGVKLGLIFNNRSNIANSSVEVSKVDDSAEAVVT
;
A
#
# COMPACT_ATOMS: atom_id res chain seq x y z
N MET A 1 8.68 -6.93 -9.94
CA MET A 1 10.05 -7.41 -10.22
C MET A 1 11.05 -7.05 -9.09
N LEU A 2 11.32 -5.78 -8.76
CA LEU A 2 12.39 -5.40 -7.82
C LEU A 2 12.11 -5.70 -6.33
N ARG A 3 10.85 -5.86 -5.92
CA ARG A 3 10.54 -6.19 -4.51
C ARG A 3 11.14 -7.53 -4.04
N PRO A 4 11.01 -8.64 -4.79
CA PRO A 4 11.65 -9.89 -4.40
C PRO A 4 13.17 -9.77 -4.23
N VAL A 5 13.85 -9.05 -5.13
CA VAL A 5 15.31 -8.77 -5.03
C VAL A 5 15.62 -7.98 -3.77
N ARG A 6 14.90 -6.87 -3.55
CA ARG A 6 15.05 -6.05 -2.35
C ARG A 6 14.87 -6.86 -1.07
N ASP A 7 13.80 -7.65 -1.00
CA ASP A 7 13.45 -8.40 0.20
C ASP A 7 14.37 -9.61 0.42
N SER A 8 14.97 -10.18 -0.65
CA SER A 8 16.00 -11.22 -0.53
C SER A 8 17.28 -10.70 0.11
N MET A 9 17.68 -9.44 -0.17
CA MET A 9 18.82 -8.78 0.46
C MET A 9 18.60 -8.57 1.96
N ALA A 10 17.37 -8.24 2.37
CA ALA A 10 17.05 -8.01 3.77
C ALA A 10 17.27 -9.24 4.67
N SER A 11 17.23 -10.45 4.11
CA SER A 11 17.49 -11.68 4.86
C SER A 11 18.96 -11.86 5.26
N ASP A 12 19.87 -11.05 4.72
CA ASP A 12 21.30 -11.04 5.12
C ASP A 12 21.56 -10.16 6.34
N TRP A 13 20.59 -9.36 6.79
CA TRP A 13 20.76 -8.38 7.88
C TRP A 13 20.05 -8.81 9.15
N SER A 14 20.53 -8.27 10.28
CA SER A 14 19.87 -8.43 11.58
C SER A 14 18.52 -7.69 11.61
N ASN A 15 17.65 -8.10 12.54
CA ASN A 15 16.37 -7.41 12.73
C ASN A 15 16.57 -5.95 13.12
N THR A 16 17.61 -5.65 13.92
CA THR A 16 17.99 -4.28 14.29
C THR A 16 18.38 -3.46 13.07
N GLU A 17 19.20 -4.01 12.15
CA GLU A 17 19.59 -3.31 10.93
C GLU A 17 18.38 -3.02 10.03
N ILE A 18 17.47 -3.98 9.84
CA ILE A 18 16.24 -3.78 9.09
C ILE A 18 15.36 -2.71 9.75
N SER A 19 15.25 -2.73 11.08
CA SER A 19 14.51 -1.72 11.83
C SER A 19 15.07 -0.32 11.63
N VAL A 20 16.40 -0.14 11.69
CA VAL A 20 17.05 1.14 11.39
C VAL A 20 16.72 1.60 9.96
N LEU A 21 16.78 0.70 8.99
CA LEU A 21 16.41 1.03 7.60
C LEU A 21 14.94 1.48 7.47
N TRP A 22 14.01 0.88 8.21
CA TRP A 22 12.60 1.29 8.19
C TRP A 22 12.38 2.65 8.85
N ASN A 23 13.13 2.98 9.90
CA ASN A 23 13.10 4.32 10.49
C ASN A 23 13.67 5.37 9.53
N ILE A 24 14.79 5.08 8.87
CA ILE A 24 15.35 5.94 7.81
C ILE A 24 14.34 6.09 6.67
N GLN A 25 13.71 5.00 6.23
CA GLN A 25 12.68 4.99 5.21
C GLN A 25 11.50 5.91 5.56
N PHE A 26 11.06 5.93 6.81
CA PHE A 26 9.99 6.81 7.28
C PHE A 26 10.37 8.29 7.08
N VAL A 27 11.54 8.70 7.56
CA VAL A 27 12.03 10.08 7.40
C VAL A 27 12.22 10.45 5.93
N LEU A 28 12.86 9.57 5.15
CA LEU A 28 13.03 9.77 3.70
C LEU A 28 11.70 9.91 2.97
N SER A 29 10.71 9.07 3.31
CA SER A 29 9.39 9.13 2.68
C SER A 29 8.71 10.47 2.91
N LEU A 30 8.77 11.02 4.13
CA LEU A 30 8.22 12.36 4.44
C LEU A 30 8.95 13.46 3.67
N THR A 31 10.28 13.40 3.62
CA THR A 31 11.12 14.36 2.89
C THR A 31 10.82 14.35 1.40
N PHE A 32 10.76 13.15 0.80
CA PHE A 32 10.46 13.02 -0.63
C PHE A 32 9.04 13.44 -0.98
N VAL A 33 8.04 13.18 -0.13
CA VAL A 33 6.68 13.68 -0.35
C VAL A 33 6.66 15.21 -0.37
N ALA A 34 7.40 15.86 0.52
CA ALA A 34 7.52 17.32 0.52
C ALA A 34 8.22 17.84 -0.76
N ILE A 35 9.34 17.22 -1.17
CA ILE A 35 10.05 17.56 -2.42
C ILE A 35 9.14 17.38 -3.63
N TYR A 36 8.39 16.26 -3.68
CA TYR A 36 7.44 15.99 -4.75
C TYR A 36 6.33 17.04 -4.82
N GLY A 37 5.78 17.45 -3.66
CA GLY A 37 4.79 18.53 -3.60
C GLY A 37 5.30 19.84 -4.22
N VAL A 38 6.56 20.20 -3.94
CA VAL A 38 7.22 21.36 -4.56
C VAL A 38 7.43 21.13 -6.06
N ALA A 39 7.87 19.95 -6.48
CA ALA A 39 8.09 19.63 -7.89
C ALA A 39 6.79 19.71 -8.71
N VAL A 40 5.70 19.16 -8.20
CA VAL A 40 4.37 19.22 -8.85
C VAL A 40 3.89 20.65 -9.01
N SER A 41 4.18 21.55 -8.07
CA SER A 41 3.78 22.96 -8.16
C SER A 41 4.59 23.77 -9.17
N ARG A 42 5.81 23.34 -9.55
CA ARG A 42 6.73 24.08 -10.40
C ARG A 42 6.95 23.48 -11.79
N ILE A 43 6.83 22.16 -11.92
CA ILE A 43 7.15 21.43 -13.15
C ILE A 43 5.85 21.08 -13.89
N LYS A 44 5.78 21.36 -15.19
CA LYS A 44 4.64 20.98 -16.02
C LYS A 44 4.51 19.44 -16.04
N PHE A 45 3.32 18.92 -15.85
CA PHE A 45 3.03 17.47 -15.78
C PHE A 45 3.61 16.67 -16.96
N ARG A 46 3.64 17.28 -18.16
CA ARG A 46 4.21 16.64 -19.37
C ARG A 46 5.67 16.24 -19.24
N HIS A 47 6.44 16.96 -18.40
CA HIS A 47 7.85 16.68 -18.16
C HIS A 47 8.05 15.92 -16.85
N LEU A 48 7.16 16.11 -15.85
CA LEU A 48 7.29 15.50 -14.55
C LEU A 48 7.31 13.97 -14.63
N VAL A 49 6.35 13.38 -15.36
CA VAL A 49 6.22 11.90 -15.45
C VAL A 49 7.43 11.29 -16.17
N PRO A 50 7.81 11.72 -17.38
CA PRO A 50 9.00 11.20 -18.04
C PRO A 50 10.28 11.39 -17.22
N SER A 51 10.45 12.55 -16.55
CA SER A 51 11.63 12.80 -15.72
C SER A 51 11.71 11.86 -14.53
N VAL A 52 10.61 11.61 -13.83
CA VAL A 52 10.57 10.67 -12.69
C VAL A 52 10.89 9.24 -13.13
N TYR A 53 10.27 8.76 -14.20
CA TYR A 53 10.52 7.40 -14.70
C TYR A 53 11.95 7.25 -15.24
N GLY A 54 12.43 8.24 -16.02
CA GLY A 54 13.80 8.26 -16.53
C GLY A 54 14.86 8.32 -15.42
N PHE A 55 14.63 9.14 -14.40
CA PHE A 55 15.51 9.24 -13.24
C PHE A 55 15.62 7.89 -12.48
N PHE A 56 14.52 7.24 -12.20
CA PHE A 56 14.54 5.94 -11.54
C PHE A 56 15.14 4.85 -12.44
N ALA A 57 14.85 4.85 -13.75
CA ALA A 57 15.46 3.91 -14.68
C ALA A 57 16.99 4.03 -14.68
N LEU A 58 17.51 5.26 -14.81
CA LEU A 58 18.96 5.52 -14.78
C LEU A 58 19.58 5.14 -13.42
N SER A 59 18.87 5.40 -12.32
CA SER A 59 19.38 5.04 -11.00
C SER A 59 19.49 3.53 -10.80
N PHE A 60 18.57 2.71 -11.33
CA PHE A 60 18.68 1.25 -11.27
C PHE A 60 19.82 0.70 -12.13
N VAL A 61 20.11 1.32 -13.28
CA VAL A 61 21.33 1.03 -14.04
C VAL A 61 22.56 1.35 -13.20
N GLY A 62 22.58 2.51 -12.52
CA GLY A 62 23.65 2.92 -11.62
C GLY A 62 23.87 1.92 -10.47
N PHE A 63 22.80 1.41 -9.87
CA PHE A 63 22.90 0.36 -8.83
C PHE A 63 23.47 -0.95 -9.37
N HIS A 64 23.06 -1.39 -10.56
CA HIS A 64 23.56 -2.61 -11.17
C HIS A 64 25.06 -2.56 -11.43
N PHE A 65 25.55 -1.50 -12.08
CA PHE A 65 26.99 -1.37 -12.35
C PHE A 65 27.78 -0.95 -11.10
N GLY A 66 27.18 -0.18 -10.20
CA GLY A 66 27.81 0.26 -8.96
C GLY A 66 28.08 -0.89 -7.99
N SER A 67 27.28 -1.94 -8.00
CA SER A 67 27.46 -3.12 -7.14
C SER A 67 28.79 -3.85 -7.41
N GLY A 68 29.31 -3.79 -8.65
CA GLY A 68 30.60 -4.38 -9.02
C GLY A 68 31.82 -3.46 -8.78
N LEU A 69 31.61 -2.17 -8.45
CA LEU A 69 32.70 -1.17 -8.34
C LEU A 69 33.05 -0.79 -6.90
N VAL A 70 32.19 -1.12 -5.94
CA VAL A 70 32.35 -0.69 -4.54
C VAL A 70 32.78 -1.87 -3.68
N GLU A 71 33.84 -1.69 -2.89
CA GLU A 71 34.38 -2.69 -1.95
C GLU A 71 33.45 -3.01 -0.80
N ALA A 72 32.37 -2.23 -0.57
CA ALA A 72 31.40 -2.42 0.49
C ALA A 72 30.00 -2.75 -0.07
N PRO A 73 29.73 -3.96 -0.55
CA PRO A 73 28.45 -4.35 -1.18
C PRO A 73 27.25 -4.14 -0.26
N VAL A 74 27.40 -4.29 1.05
CA VAL A 74 26.33 -4.12 2.04
C VAL A 74 25.75 -2.70 2.04
N ILE A 75 26.57 -1.65 1.82
CA ILE A 75 26.08 -0.27 1.77
C ILE A 75 25.23 -0.07 0.51
N ILE A 76 25.64 -0.65 -0.62
CA ILE A 76 24.89 -0.58 -1.85
C ILE A 76 23.56 -1.31 -1.71
N ASP A 77 23.56 -2.51 -1.13
CA ASP A 77 22.36 -3.30 -0.90
C ASP A 77 21.34 -2.56 0.00
N LYS A 78 21.80 -1.94 1.09
CA LYS A 78 20.97 -1.13 1.99
C LYS A 78 20.44 0.12 1.30
N SER A 79 21.26 0.80 0.50
CA SER A 79 20.86 1.95 -0.29
C SER A 79 19.83 1.56 -1.35
N PHE A 80 20.02 0.44 -2.04
CA PHE A 80 19.08 -0.11 -3.00
C PHE A 80 17.74 -0.48 -2.33
N TYR A 81 17.78 -1.09 -1.14
CA TYR A 81 16.60 -1.42 -0.37
C TYR A 81 15.72 -0.19 -0.08
N LEU A 82 16.34 0.89 0.40
CA LEU A 82 15.67 2.17 0.64
C LEU A 82 15.14 2.78 -0.66
N TRP A 83 15.95 2.73 -1.71
CA TRP A 83 15.63 3.33 -3.01
C TRP A 83 14.43 2.67 -3.70
N VAL A 84 14.39 1.33 -3.76
CA VAL A 84 13.25 0.57 -4.30
C VAL A 84 11.98 0.83 -3.50
N SER A 85 12.12 1.00 -2.19
CA SER A 85 10.99 1.31 -1.31
C SER A 85 10.42 2.69 -1.58
N LEU A 86 11.27 3.71 -1.78
CA LEU A 86 10.88 5.05 -2.21
C LEU A 86 10.24 5.03 -3.60
N PHE A 87 10.87 4.38 -4.56
CA PHE A 87 10.35 4.21 -5.91
C PHE A 87 8.93 3.65 -5.90
N SER A 88 8.69 2.61 -5.09
CA SER A 88 7.37 1.97 -4.98
C SER A 88 6.25 2.91 -4.53
N LEU A 89 6.57 3.96 -3.78
CA LEU A 89 5.62 5.00 -3.38
C LEU A 89 5.34 5.99 -4.52
N PHE A 90 6.41 6.42 -5.19
CA PHE A 90 6.34 7.54 -6.14
C PHE A 90 5.74 7.15 -7.48
N HIS A 91 6.16 6.03 -8.06
CA HIS A 91 5.73 5.68 -9.43
C HIS A 91 4.20 5.51 -9.54
N VAL A 92 3.55 4.93 -8.53
CA VAL A 92 2.09 4.77 -8.50
C VAL A 92 1.39 6.13 -8.37
N SER A 93 1.89 6.99 -7.48
CA SER A 93 1.33 8.32 -7.26
C SER A 93 1.43 9.20 -8.51
N VAL A 94 2.61 9.20 -9.16
CA VAL A 94 2.87 9.94 -10.40
C VAL A 94 1.99 9.42 -11.55
N PHE A 95 1.85 8.09 -11.67
CA PHE A 95 1.00 7.48 -12.68
C PHE A 95 -0.47 7.89 -12.54
N TRP A 96 -1.06 7.77 -11.35
CA TRP A 96 -2.46 8.15 -11.13
C TRP A 96 -2.69 9.65 -11.24
N SER A 97 -1.71 10.47 -10.89
CA SER A 97 -1.77 11.92 -11.12
C SER A 97 -1.82 12.25 -12.61
N LEU A 98 -1.04 11.53 -13.43
CA LEU A 98 -1.10 11.67 -14.89
C LEU A 98 -2.46 11.23 -15.44
N MET A 99 -2.99 10.10 -14.98
CA MET A 99 -4.30 9.62 -15.43
C MET A 99 -5.41 10.61 -15.08
N ALA A 100 -5.36 11.22 -13.90
CA ALA A 100 -6.31 12.25 -13.49
C ALA A 100 -6.19 13.55 -14.31
N ASP A 101 -5.00 13.89 -14.82
CA ASP A 101 -4.78 15.03 -15.71
C ASP A 101 -5.24 14.74 -17.16
N LEU A 102 -5.10 13.50 -17.62
CA LEU A 102 -5.45 13.12 -18.99
C LEU A 102 -6.95 13.00 -19.23
N TYR A 103 -7.70 12.52 -18.27
CA TYR A 103 -9.10 12.14 -18.41
C TYR A 103 -10.03 13.02 -17.57
N ASN A 104 -11.18 13.41 -18.15
CA ASN A 104 -12.23 14.10 -17.42
C ASN A 104 -13.02 13.11 -16.51
N LYS A 105 -13.93 13.64 -15.68
CA LYS A 105 -14.70 12.87 -14.70
C LYS A 105 -15.51 11.72 -15.31
N GLU A 106 -16.07 11.92 -16.49
CA GLU A 106 -16.87 10.90 -17.18
C GLU A 106 -15.99 9.82 -17.82
N GLN A 107 -14.90 10.24 -18.48
CA GLN A 107 -13.92 9.34 -19.05
C GLN A 107 -13.22 8.50 -17.95
N SER A 108 -12.91 9.12 -16.82
CA SER A 108 -12.30 8.44 -15.67
C SER A 108 -13.19 7.31 -15.14
N LYS A 109 -14.50 7.51 -15.04
CA LYS A 109 -15.45 6.47 -14.62
C LYS A 109 -15.42 5.24 -15.53
N ARG A 110 -15.20 5.44 -16.82
CA ARG A 110 -15.18 4.36 -17.83
C ARG A 110 -13.82 3.69 -17.97
N LEU A 111 -12.72 4.46 -17.90
CA LEU A 111 -11.38 4.00 -18.28
C LEU A 111 -10.54 3.55 -17.08
N PHE A 112 -10.74 4.12 -15.89
CA PHE A 112 -9.91 3.77 -14.73
C PHE A 112 -10.04 2.31 -14.30
N GLY A 113 -11.23 1.71 -14.46
CA GLY A 113 -11.40 0.28 -14.24
C GLY A 113 -10.56 -0.55 -15.22
N PHE A 114 -10.56 -0.18 -16.51
CA PHE A 114 -9.77 -0.86 -17.53
C PHE A 114 -8.26 -0.70 -17.32
N ILE A 115 -7.82 0.51 -16.93
CA ILE A 115 -6.42 0.79 -16.57
C ILE A 115 -5.99 -0.05 -15.36
N ALA A 116 -6.87 -0.20 -14.35
CA ALA A 116 -6.61 -1.04 -13.18
C ALA A 116 -6.43 -2.53 -13.53
N VAL A 117 -7.13 -3.03 -14.58
CA VAL A 117 -6.89 -4.39 -15.11
C VAL A 117 -5.46 -4.53 -15.62
N GLY A 118 -4.96 -3.52 -16.35
CA GLY A 118 -3.56 -3.49 -16.80
C GLY A 118 -2.55 -3.50 -15.64
N ALA A 119 -2.81 -2.75 -14.59
CA ALA A 119 -2.00 -2.76 -13.37
C ALA A 119 -1.99 -4.14 -12.69
N SER A 120 -3.15 -4.80 -12.64
CA SER A 120 -3.28 -6.16 -12.10
C SER A 120 -2.54 -7.20 -12.97
N ALA A 121 -2.62 -7.09 -14.30
CA ALA A 121 -1.83 -7.91 -15.21
C ALA A 121 -0.33 -7.73 -14.99
N GLY A 122 0.14 -6.49 -14.86
CA GLY A 122 1.54 -6.19 -14.52
C GLY A 122 1.97 -6.73 -13.16
N ALA A 123 1.07 -6.75 -12.18
CA ALA A 123 1.32 -7.32 -10.86
C ALA A 123 1.48 -8.86 -10.88
N ILE A 124 0.94 -9.53 -11.90
CA ILE A 124 1.11 -10.99 -12.13
C ILE A 124 2.36 -11.25 -12.99
N VAL A 125 2.50 -10.53 -14.11
CA VAL A 125 3.64 -10.72 -15.05
C VAL A 125 4.97 -10.36 -14.39
N GLY A 126 5.01 -9.33 -13.54
CA GLY A 126 6.24 -8.89 -12.86
C GLY A 126 6.94 -9.99 -12.05
N PRO A 127 6.24 -10.67 -11.13
CA PRO A 127 6.79 -11.81 -10.39
C PRO A 127 7.19 -12.98 -11.28
N ILE A 128 6.44 -13.30 -12.35
CA ILE A 128 6.80 -14.37 -13.31
C ILE A 128 8.17 -14.07 -13.93
N VAL A 129 8.36 -12.83 -14.42
CA VAL A 129 9.66 -12.42 -14.98
C VAL A 129 10.75 -12.48 -13.92
N ALA A 130 10.46 -12.08 -12.67
CA ALA A 130 11.43 -12.15 -11.59
C ALA A 130 11.84 -13.58 -11.24
N THR A 131 10.88 -14.53 -11.22
CA THR A 131 11.17 -15.96 -10.99
C THR A 131 12.06 -16.53 -12.08
N ILE A 132 11.69 -16.32 -13.36
CA ILE A 132 12.46 -16.84 -14.51
C ILE A 132 13.87 -16.25 -14.53
N ALA A 133 13.99 -14.94 -14.32
CA ALA A 133 15.29 -14.27 -14.34
C ALA A 133 16.19 -14.71 -13.17
N ALA A 134 15.65 -14.87 -11.96
CA ALA A 134 16.41 -15.38 -10.83
C ALA A 134 16.99 -16.79 -11.08
N GLN A 135 16.23 -17.64 -11.77
CA GLN A 135 16.66 -19.00 -12.12
C GLN A 135 17.67 -19.07 -13.27
N THR A 136 17.61 -18.13 -14.23
CA THR A 136 18.37 -18.22 -15.49
C THR A 136 19.58 -17.32 -15.56
N ILE A 137 19.49 -16.10 -15.07
CA ILE A 137 20.52 -15.05 -15.22
C ILE A 137 20.91 -14.39 -13.90
N GLY A 138 20.36 -14.85 -12.79
CA GLY A 138 20.60 -14.31 -11.45
C GLY A 138 19.76 -13.08 -11.12
N SER A 139 19.57 -12.87 -9.81
CA SER A 139 18.70 -11.79 -9.28
C SER A 139 19.24 -10.37 -9.57
N ASP A 140 20.55 -10.20 -9.71
CA ASP A 140 21.17 -8.89 -9.99
C ASP A 140 20.77 -8.33 -11.37
N SER A 141 20.56 -9.20 -12.36
CA SER A 141 20.11 -8.81 -13.70
C SER A 141 18.69 -8.24 -13.73
N LEU A 142 17.89 -8.49 -12.69
CA LEU A 142 16.55 -7.93 -12.56
C LEU A 142 16.55 -6.41 -12.45
N MET A 143 17.64 -5.79 -11.98
CA MET A 143 17.78 -4.32 -11.95
C MET A 143 17.79 -3.73 -13.36
N LEU A 144 18.50 -4.37 -14.30
CA LEU A 144 18.52 -3.95 -15.72
C LEU A 144 17.18 -4.18 -16.40
N ILE A 145 16.56 -5.35 -16.19
CA ILE A 145 15.24 -5.66 -16.75
C ILE A 145 14.20 -4.65 -16.25
N ALA A 146 14.22 -4.32 -14.96
CA ALA A 146 13.33 -3.33 -14.39
C ALA A 146 13.59 -1.94 -14.98
N SER A 147 14.85 -1.53 -15.14
CA SER A 147 15.22 -0.27 -15.79
C SER A 147 14.68 -0.18 -17.22
N LEU A 148 14.87 -1.20 -18.03
CA LEU A 148 14.36 -1.26 -19.41
C LEU A 148 12.83 -1.21 -19.45
N THR A 149 12.14 -1.93 -18.55
CA THR A 149 10.68 -1.90 -18.49
C THR A 149 10.13 -0.53 -18.10
N MET A 150 10.89 0.27 -17.34
CA MET A 150 10.51 1.63 -16.97
C MET A 150 10.63 2.63 -18.14
N LEU A 151 11.36 2.30 -19.18
CA LEU A 151 11.43 3.13 -20.38
C LEU A 151 10.20 2.94 -21.29
N ILE A 152 9.49 1.80 -21.20
CA ILE A 152 8.29 1.51 -22.01
C ILE A 152 7.17 2.54 -21.84
N PRO A 153 6.82 3.01 -20.62
CA PRO A 153 5.80 4.04 -20.46
C PRO A 153 6.15 5.40 -21.08
N LEU A 154 7.42 5.71 -21.30
CA LEU A 154 7.83 7.05 -21.78
C LEU A 154 7.20 7.40 -23.14
N PRO A 155 7.36 6.60 -24.20
CA PRO A 155 6.72 6.89 -25.50
C PRO A 155 5.19 6.86 -25.39
N ILE A 156 4.62 5.99 -24.54
CA ILE A 156 3.17 5.91 -24.32
C ILE A 156 2.65 7.21 -23.71
N VAL A 157 3.35 7.78 -22.71
CA VAL A 157 2.98 9.05 -22.09
C VAL A 157 3.01 10.18 -23.10
N PHE A 158 4.05 10.27 -23.94
CA PHE A 158 4.13 11.27 -25.00
C PHE A 158 3.01 11.11 -26.03
N TYR A 159 2.69 9.89 -26.42
CA TYR A 159 1.59 9.59 -27.35
C TYR A 159 0.23 9.96 -26.75
N LEU A 160 -0.05 9.62 -25.50
CA LEU A 160 -1.29 9.99 -24.83
C LEU A 160 -1.45 11.52 -24.70
N GLN A 161 -0.37 12.23 -24.44
CA GLN A 161 -0.37 13.69 -24.38
C GLN A 161 -0.61 14.32 -25.79
N TYR A 162 -0.07 13.69 -26.83
CA TYR A 162 -0.36 14.08 -28.21
C TYR A 162 -1.84 13.88 -28.54
N LEU A 163 -2.41 12.71 -28.21
CA LEU A 163 -3.84 12.43 -28.41
C LEU A 163 -4.74 13.41 -27.65
N LYS A 164 -4.38 13.76 -26.42
CA LYS A 164 -5.10 14.78 -25.64
C LYS A 164 -5.18 16.12 -26.36
N ARG A 165 -4.10 16.52 -27.02
CA ARG A 165 -4.04 17.81 -27.75
C ARG A 165 -4.79 17.79 -29.07
N THR A 166 -4.83 16.66 -29.78
CA THR A 166 -5.34 16.57 -31.16
C THR A 166 -6.77 16.07 -31.22
N HIS A 167 -7.19 15.16 -30.32
CA HIS A 167 -8.47 14.47 -30.41
C HIS A 167 -9.38 14.65 -29.20
N LEU A 168 -8.82 14.93 -28.03
CA LEU A 168 -9.61 15.18 -26.83
C LEU A 168 -9.71 16.69 -26.62
N LEU A 169 -10.55 17.39 -27.38
CA LEU A 169 -10.88 18.79 -27.22
C LEU A 169 -11.65 19.02 -25.91
N ASN A 170 -11.04 18.75 -24.80
CA ASN A 170 -11.64 18.92 -23.48
C ASN A 170 -11.32 20.32 -22.92
N GLU A 171 -11.91 21.37 -23.48
CA GLU A 171 -11.89 22.71 -22.87
C GLU A 171 -12.48 22.72 -21.47
N GLN A 172 -13.35 21.77 -21.13
CA GLN A 172 -14.00 21.68 -19.81
C GLN A 172 -13.13 21.14 -18.67
N VAL A 173 -12.01 20.47 -18.94
CA VAL A 173 -11.10 19.97 -17.87
C VAL A 173 -10.36 21.11 -17.16
N ASN A 174 -10.18 22.26 -17.82
CA ASN A 174 -9.54 23.43 -17.21
C ASN A 174 -10.43 24.19 -16.23
N VAL A 175 -11.75 23.97 -16.25
CA VAL A 175 -12.70 24.73 -15.42
C VAL A 175 -12.99 24.04 -14.09
N ASP A 176 -12.92 22.70 -14.02
CA ASP A 176 -13.20 21.95 -12.78
C ASP A 176 -11.97 21.71 -11.88
N LEU A 177 -10.78 22.02 -12.37
CA LEU A 177 -9.55 22.11 -11.55
C LEU A 177 -9.34 23.54 -11.03
N THR A 178 -10.39 24.31 -10.80
CA THR A 178 -10.25 25.37 -9.78
C THR A 178 -9.65 24.66 -8.58
N PRO A 179 -8.47 25.09 -8.11
CA PRO A 179 -7.96 24.57 -6.87
C PRO A 179 -9.10 24.79 -5.89
N ILE A 180 -9.75 23.72 -5.44
CA ILE A 180 -10.47 23.80 -4.22
C ILE A 180 -9.36 24.28 -3.30
N LYS A 181 -9.29 25.61 -3.07
CA LYS A 181 -8.49 26.14 -2.00
C LYS A 181 -9.07 25.43 -0.80
N ILE A 182 -8.45 24.30 -0.46
CA ILE A 182 -8.61 23.71 0.84
C ILE A 182 -7.93 24.75 1.72
N GLY A 183 -8.65 25.90 1.85
CA GLY A 183 -8.25 27.02 2.65
C GLY A 183 -8.29 26.53 4.07
N GLY A 184 -7.17 26.43 4.72
CA GLY A 184 -7.08 26.04 6.10
C GLY A 184 -5.66 25.61 6.41
N ASN A 185 -5.23 25.98 7.61
CA ASN A 185 -4.00 25.54 8.22
C ASN A 185 -3.77 24.03 7.94
N PRO A 186 -2.64 23.59 7.35
CA PRO A 186 -2.30 22.18 7.15
C PRO A 186 -2.41 21.33 8.44
N LEU A 187 -2.23 22.01 9.61
CA LEU A 187 -2.39 21.41 10.93
C LEU A 187 -3.85 21.24 11.36
N ALA A 188 -4.82 21.88 10.69
CA ALA A 188 -6.24 21.70 11.03
C ALA A 188 -6.70 20.25 10.77
N GLY A 189 -6.20 19.62 9.69
CA GLY A 189 -6.45 18.20 9.42
C GLY A 189 -5.92 17.26 10.49
N PHE A 190 -4.80 17.61 11.11
CA PHE A 190 -4.26 16.85 12.23
C PHE A 190 -5.10 17.04 13.52
N ARG A 191 -5.57 18.26 13.77
CA ARG A 191 -6.48 18.53 14.89
C ARG A 191 -7.80 17.77 14.75
N ASP A 192 -8.43 17.87 13.58
CA ASP A 192 -9.69 17.16 13.29
C ASP A 192 -9.53 15.64 13.42
N PHE A 193 -8.35 15.12 13.04
CA PHE A 193 -8.01 13.72 13.21
C PHE A 193 -7.94 13.32 14.69
N VAL A 194 -7.20 14.05 15.52
CA VAL A 194 -7.01 13.74 16.95
C VAL A 194 -8.29 13.92 17.75
N THR A 195 -9.20 14.80 17.34
CA THR A 195 -10.48 15.06 18.06
C THR A 195 -11.60 14.07 17.68
N SER A 196 -11.46 13.29 16.61
CA SER A 196 -12.47 12.33 16.16
C SER A 196 -12.18 10.91 16.67
N PRO A 197 -12.94 10.36 17.64
CA PRO A 197 -12.74 8.98 18.11
C PRO A 197 -12.87 7.93 17.00
N TYR A 198 -13.67 8.23 15.97
CA TYR A 198 -13.85 7.36 14.83
C TYR A 198 -12.59 7.30 13.93
N LEU A 199 -11.97 8.44 13.65
CA LEU A 199 -10.72 8.51 12.89
C LEU A 199 -9.55 7.90 13.66
N ILE A 200 -9.50 8.12 14.99
CA ILE A 200 -8.54 7.44 15.88
C ILE A 200 -8.74 5.93 15.83
N GLY A 201 -9.98 5.45 15.82
CA GLY A 201 -10.29 4.03 15.66
C GLY A 201 -9.77 3.47 14.33
N ILE A 202 -9.93 4.18 13.22
CA ILE A 202 -9.37 3.79 11.92
C ILE A 202 -7.83 3.75 11.97
N ALA A 203 -7.20 4.75 12.61
CA ALA A 203 -5.76 4.78 12.79
C ALA A 203 -5.26 3.61 13.64
N ALA A 204 -5.93 3.30 14.75
CA ALA A 204 -5.61 2.13 15.58
C ALA A 204 -5.75 0.82 14.80
N PHE A 205 -6.79 0.68 13.97
CA PHE A 205 -6.96 -0.47 13.09
C PHE A 205 -5.79 -0.64 12.12
N ILE A 206 -5.29 0.47 11.53
CA ILE A 206 -4.15 0.46 10.62
C ILE A 206 -2.86 0.17 11.39
N LEU A 207 -2.67 0.77 12.57
CA LEU A 207 -1.50 0.55 13.39
C LEU A 207 -1.36 -0.92 13.82
N LEU A 208 -2.47 -1.58 14.18
CA LEU A 208 -2.49 -3.01 14.50
C LEU A 208 -2.22 -3.88 13.26
N TYR A 209 -2.72 -3.47 12.09
CA TYR A 209 -2.36 -4.12 10.82
C TYR A 209 -0.87 -4.02 10.53
N THR A 210 -0.25 -2.84 10.70
CA THR A 210 1.19 -2.66 10.46
C THR A 210 2.02 -3.49 11.43
N ALA A 211 1.58 -3.70 12.68
CA ALA A 211 2.23 -4.62 13.61
C ALA A 211 2.32 -6.05 13.05
N ILE A 212 1.18 -6.62 12.63
CA ILE A 212 1.14 -7.97 12.06
C ILE A 212 1.93 -8.04 10.75
N SER A 213 1.88 -6.97 9.95
CA SER A 213 2.65 -6.88 8.70
C SER A 213 4.15 -6.88 8.96
N SER A 214 4.62 -6.10 9.93
CA SER A 214 6.02 -6.03 10.32
C SER A 214 6.50 -7.37 10.88
N PHE A 215 5.78 -7.95 11.83
CA PHE A 215 6.14 -9.23 12.44
C PHE A 215 6.25 -10.35 11.40
N ALA A 216 5.25 -10.48 10.53
CA ALA A 216 5.29 -11.48 9.47
C ALA A 216 6.44 -11.24 8.46
N TYR A 217 6.79 -9.99 8.18
CA TYR A 217 7.92 -9.64 7.33
C TYR A 217 9.26 -10.04 7.95
N PHE A 218 9.49 -9.69 9.20
CA PHE A 218 10.74 -10.01 9.89
C PHE A 218 10.92 -11.52 10.05
N GLU A 219 9.85 -12.25 10.41
CA GLU A 219 9.90 -13.72 10.49
C GLU A 219 10.20 -14.35 9.13
N GLN A 220 9.62 -13.79 8.05
CA GLN A 220 9.94 -14.23 6.69
C GLN A 220 11.42 -14.02 6.36
N THR A 221 11.99 -12.85 6.68
CA THR A 221 13.41 -12.59 6.41
C THR A 221 14.31 -13.50 7.24
N ASN A 222 13.94 -13.80 8.48
CA ASN A 222 14.70 -14.70 9.37
C ASN A 222 14.70 -16.14 8.84
N LEU A 223 13.53 -16.68 8.47
CA LEU A 223 13.42 -18.06 7.95
C LEU A 223 14.02 -18.24 6.55
N LEU A 224 14.21 -17.16 5.79
CA LEU A 224 14.85 -17.23 4.49
C LEU A 224 16.38 -17.12 4.54
N ARG A 225 17.00 -16.89 5.71
CA ARG A 225 18.45 -16.71 5.85
C ARG A 225 19.25 -17.91 5.35
N ASP A 226 18.72 -19.12 5.52
CA ASP A 226 19.40 -20.37 5.14
C ASP A 226 19.43 -20.62 3.62
N TYR A 227 18.70 -19.81 2.84
CA TYR A 227 18.64 -19.90 1.37
C TYR A 227 19.61 -18.91 0.73
N ASN A 228 20.14 -19.21 -0.46
CA ASN A 228 20.92 -18.24 -1.22
C ASN A 228 20.04 -17.13 -1.82
N ARG A 229 20.64 -16.03 -2.30
CA ARG A 229 19.89 -14.86 -2.81
C ARG A 229 18.94 -15.17 -3.95
N ASP A 230 19.36 -16.02 -4.88
CA ASP A 230 18.53 -16.38 -6.04
C ASP A 230 17.33 -17.21 -5.61
N GLN A 231 17.53 -18.20 -4.73
CA GLN A 231 16.44 -18.98 -4.14
C GLN A 231 15.47 -18.12 -3.33
N ARG A 232 15.95 -17.17 -2.51
CA ARG A 232 15.11 -16.21 -1.79
C ARG A 232 14.28 -15.38 -2.76
N THR A 233 14.92 -14.87 -3.82
CA THR A 233 14.24 -14.06 -4.84
C THR A 233 13.17 -14.86 -5.55
N GLU A 234 13.43 -16.11 -5.89
CA GLU A 234 12.46 -17.04 -6.49
C GLU A 234 11.27 -17.29 -5.56
N ILE A 235 11.52 -17.68 -4.29
CA ILE A 235 10.47 -17.92 -3.28
C ILE A 235 9.60 -16.68 -3.11
N LEU A 236 10.21 -15.50 -2.99
CA LEU A 236 9.49 -14.23 -2.80
C LEU A 236 8.73 -13.80 -4.06
N ALA A 237 9.25 -14.11 -5.24
CA ALA A 237 8.57 -13.86 -6.52
C ALA A 237 7.35 -14.76 -6.68
N LEU A 238 7.47 -16.05 -6.35
CA LEU A 238 6.36 -17.01 -6.34
C LEU A 238 5.30 -16.60 -5.31
N LEU A 239 5.72 -16.20 -4.11
CA LEU A 239 4.82 -15.66 -3.09
C LEU A 239 4.04 -14.46 -3.64
N ALA A 240 4.72 -13.51 -4.28
CA ALA A 240 4.09 -12.33 -4.86
C ALA A 240 3.12 -12.68 -6.00
N LEU A 241 3.45 -13.67 -6.83
CA LEU A 241 2.57 -14.17 -7.88
C LEU A 241 1.27 -14.74 -7.30
N VAL A 242 1.37 -15.62 -6.29
CA VAL A 242 0.20 -16.23 -5.64
C VAL A 242 -0.64 -15.16 -4.94
N VAL A 243 -0.01 -14.24 -4.20
CA VAL A 243 -0.68 -13.13 -3.53
C VAL A 243 -1.45 -12.25 -4.52
N ASN A 244 -0.82 -11.84 -5.61
CA ASN A 244 -1.47 -10.96 -6.60
C ASN A 244 -2.64 -11.66 -7.31
N SER A 245 -2.47 -12.93 -7.68
CA SER A 245 -3.53 -13.74 -8.30
C SER A 245 -4.72 -13.90 -7.36
N LEU A 246 -4.46 -14.25 -6.10
CA LEU A 246 -5.51 -14.41 -5.11
C LEU A 246 -6.17 -13.06 -4.74
N THR A 247 -5.40 -11.97 -4.66
CA THR A 247 -5.92 -10.62 -4.46
C THR A 247 -6.90 -10.22 -5.55
N PHE A 248 -6.57 -10.52 -6.82
CA PHE A 248 -7.45 -10.25 -7.95
C PHE A 248 -8.77 -11.01 -7.81
N ILE A 249 -8.72 -12.32 -7.51
CA ILE A 249 -9.90 -13.16 -7.32
C ILE A 249 -10.75 -12.65 -6.15
N LEU A 250 -10.14 -12.40 -5.00
CA LEU A 250 -10.84 -11.91 -3.81
C LEU A 250 -11.44 -10.52 -4.01
N GLY A 251 -10.71 -9.61 -4.64
CA GLY A 251 -11.19 -8.25 -4.92
C GLY A 251 -12.39 -8.25 -5.83
N PHE A 252 -12.40 -9.10 -6.86
CA PHE A 252 -13.48 -9.19 -7.83
C PHE A 252 -14.72 -9.90 -7.27
N PHE A 253 -14.54 -11.01 -6.55
CA PHE A 253 -15.65 -11.88 -6.15
C PHE A 253 -16.06 -11.77 -4.69
N ALA A 254 -15.13 -11.46 -3.78
CA ALA A 254 -15.37 -11.59 -2.35
C ALA A 254 -15.79 -10.28 -1.68
N THR A 255 -15.11 -9.16 -1.95
CA THR A 255 -15.27 -7.92 -1.18
C THR A 255 -16.70 -7.42 -1.12
N SER A 256 -17.36 -7.26 -2.26
CA SER A 256 -18.75 -6.80 -2.32
C SER A 256 -19.72 -7.78 -1.68
N ARG A 257 -19.54 -9.08 -1.92
CA ARG A 257 -20.41 -10.13 -1.35
C ARG A 257 -20.26 -10.23 0.17
N LEU A 258 -19.04 -10.09 0.70
CA LEU A 258 -18.78 -10.12 2.14
C LEU A 258 -19.42 -8.92 2.84
N THR A 259 -19.22 -7.71 2.31
CA THR A 259 -19.79 -6.50 2.92
C THR A 259 -21.31 -6.49 2.90
N THR A 260 -21.94 -7.02 1.84
CA THR A 260 -23.40 -7.08 1.72
C THR A 260 -24.04 -8.22 2.53
N ARG A 261 -23.40 -9.39 2.60
CA ARG A 261 -23.97 -10.57 3.28
C ARG A 261 -23.62 -10.68 4.77
N LEU A 262 -22.35 -10.41 5.12
CA LEU A 262 -21.83 -10.52 6.49
C LEU A 262 -21.85 -9.18 7.24
N GLY A 263 -22.04 -8.08 6.51
CA GLY A 263 -21.98 -6.73 7.05
C GLY A 263 -20.54 -6.25 7.32
N MET A 264 -20.40 -4.96 7.60
CA MET A 264 -19.11 -4.30 7.80
C MET A 264 -18.32 -4.85 9.01
N PRO A 265 -18.93 -5.13 10.19
CA PRO A 265 -18.18 -5.65 11.34
C PRO A 265 -17.47 -6.98 11.05
N ALA A 266 -18.19 -7.94 10.47
CA ALA A 266 -17.62 -9.24 10.13
C ALA A 266 -16.56 -9.14 9.01
N THR A 267 -16.78 -8.30 8.01
CA THR A 267 -15.84 -8.11 6.91
C THR A 267 -14.50 -7.53 7.38
N LEU A 268 -14.54 -6.55 8.30
CA LEU A 268 -13.32 -5.96 8.88
C LEU A 268 -12.60 -6.92 9.83
N ALA A 269 -13.32 -7.80 10.53
CA ALA A 269 -12.76 -8.75 11.47
C ALA A 269 -12.26 -10.05 10.83
N LEU A 270 -12.70 -10.41 9.64
CA LEU A 270 -12.45 -11.71 8.99
C LEU A 270 -10.95 -12.00 8.85
N VAL A 271 -10.22 -11.10 8.22
CA VAL A 271 -8.76 -11.29 8.01
C VAL A 271 -8.00 -11.24 9.33
N PRO A 272 -8.22 -10.27 10.24
CA PRO A 272 -7.61 -10.27 11.57
C PRO A 272 -7.87 -11.55 12.37
N ALA A 273 -9.09 -12.05 12.39
CA ALA A 273 -9.43 -13.29 13.10
C ALA A 273 -8.71 -14.51 12.49
N PHE A 274 -8.67 -14.60 11.16
CA PHE A 274 -7.88 -15.62 10.48
C PHE A 274 -6.39 -15.51 10.83
N MET A 275 -5.84 -14.29 10.87
CA MET A 275 -4.43 -14.06 11.25
C MET A 275 -4.13 -14.46 12.68
N CYS A 276 -5.08 -14.26 13.62
CA CYS A 276 -4.94 -14.72 15.00
C CYS A 276 -4.76 -16.24 15.05
N VAL A 277 -5.61 -16.99 14.37
CA VAL A 277 -5.52 -18.47 14.29
C VAL A 277 -4.23 -18.91 13.60
N ALA A 278 -3.88 -18.29 12.48
CA ALA A 278 -2.68 -18.62 11.71
C ALA A 278 -1.39 -18.39 12.50
N LEU A 279 -1.32 -17.30 13.29
CA LEU A 279 -0.18 -17.01 14.16
C LEU A 279 -0.10 -17.97 15.37
N ILE A 280 -1.24 -18.43 15.91
CA ILE A 280 -1.23 -19.51 16.91
C ILE A 280 -0.65 -20.79 16.28
N ILE A 281 -1.07 -21.16 15.08
CA ILE A 281 -0.52 -22.33 14.38
C ILE A 281 0.99 -22.16 14.17
N LEU A 282 1.44 -20.97 13.75
CA LEU A 282 2.86 -20.67 13.56
C LEU A 282 3.66 -20.77 14.87
N ALA A 283 3.07 -20.42 16.00
CA ALA A 283 3.73 -20.55 17.31
C ALA A 283 4.03 -22.02 17.68
N PHE A 284 3.17 -22.96 17.26
CA PHE A 284 3.36 -24.40 17.48
C PHE A 284 4.15 -25.09 16.36
N ALA A 285 4.09 -24.56 15.13
CA ALA A 285 4.77 -25.10 13.95
C ALA A 285 5.56 -24.00 13.22
N PRO A 286 6.72 -23.57 13.76
CA PRO A 286 7.51 -22.46 13.24
C PRO A 286 8.33 -22.87 12.00
N ILE A 287 7.64 -23.22 10.91
CA ILE A 287 8.26 -23.66 9.65
C ILE A 287 7.92 -22.69 8.50
N LEU A 288 8.85 -22.60 7.53
CA LEU A 288 8.73 -21.66 6.41
C LEU A 288 7.41 -21.82 5.63
N THR A 289 6.96 -23.05 5.38
CA THR A 289 5.72 -23.30 4.62
C THR A 289 4.49 -22.70 5.31
N VAL A 290 4.38 -22.84 6.64
CA VAL A 290 3.28 -22.24 7.43
C VAL A 290 3.35 -20.72 7.36
N LEU A 291 4.56 -20.15 7.46
CA LEU A 291 4.75 -18.70 7.36
C LEU A 291 4.41 -18.17 5.96
N LEU A 292 4.83 -18.85 4.89
CA LEU A 292 4.49 -18.43 3.51
C LEU A 292 2.98 -18.50 3.27
N ALA A 293 2.29 -19.54 3.75
CA ALA A 293 0.84 -19.64 3.67
C ALA A 293 0.15 -18.49 4.43
N LEU A 294 0.64 -18.17 5.65
CA LEU A 294 0.21 -17.03 6.44
C LEU A 294 0.43 -15.71 5.68
N GLN A 295 1.58 -15.52 5.06
CA GLN A 295 1.88 -14.33 4.27
C GLN A 295 0.96 -14.18 3.06
N VAL A 296 0.65 -15.27 2.34
CA VAL A 296 -0.33 -15.26 1.25
C VAL A 296 -1.69 -14.81 1.76
N ALA A 297 -2.19 -15.43 2.81
CA ALA A 297 -3.50 -15.13 3.39
C ALA A 297 -3.57 -13.68 3.91
N ARG A 298 -2.52 -13.21 4.60
CA ARG A 298 -2.42 -11.85 5.11
C ARG A 298 -2.45 -10.82 3.98
N GLN A 299 -1.57 -10.97 2.98
CA GLN A 299 -1.45 -9.98 1.92
C GLN A 299 -2.67 -9.98 0.99
N ALA A 300 -3.09 -11.16 0.53
CA ALA A 300 -4.26 -11.29 -0.34
C ALA A 300 -5.56 -10.88 0.39
N GLY A 301 -5.72 -11.26 1.64
CA GLY A 301 -6.85 -10.85 2.48
C GLY A 301 -6.87 -9.35 2.73
N ASN A 302 -5.70 -8.75 3.01
CA ASN A 302 -5.61 -7.31 3.19
C ASN A 302 -5.96 -6.54 1.91
N TYR A 303 -5.33 -6.87 0.79
CA TYR A 303 -5.55 -6.13 -0.46
C TYR A 303 -6.91 -6.44 -1.10
N GLY A 304 -7.40 -7.68 -0.99
CA GLY A 304 -8.67 -8.10 -1.58
C GLY A 304 -9.89 -7.83 -0.70
N ILE A 305 -9.77 -7.75 0.61
CA ILE A 305 -10.93 -7.65 1.52
C ILE A 305 -10.80 -6.47 2.48
N THR A 306 -9.76 -6.47 3.35
CA THR A 306 -9.67 -5.54 4.47
C THR A 306 -9.47 -4.09 4.03
N ARG A 307 -8.60 -3.83 3.06
CA ARG A 307 -8.31 -2.49 2.55
C ARG A 307 -9.52 -1.86 1.86
N PRO A 308 -10.22 -2.53 0.92
CA PRO A 308 -11.46 -1.99 0.36
C PRO A 308 -12.53 -1.73 1.41
N ALA A 309 -12.74 -2.64 2.37
CA ALA A 309 -13.69 -2.42 3.46
C ALA A 309 -13.30 -1.23 4.34
N ARG A 310 -12.01 -1.06 4.64
CA ARG A 310 -11.51 0.10 5.37
C ARG A 310 -11.73 1.41 4.61
N GLU A 311 -11.54 1.43 3.29
CA GLU A 311 -11.82 2.62 2.48
C GLU A 311 -13.30 3.03 2.56
N MET A 312 -14.21 2.06 2.67
CA MET A 312 -15.64 2.34 2.87
C MET A 312 -15.93 3.08 4.19
N LEU A 313 -15.13 2.89 5.24
CA LEU A 313 -15.29 3.61 6.51
C LEU A 313 -15.21 5.14 6.33
N PHE A 314 -14.40 5.60 5.38
CA PHE A 314 -14.26 7.03 5.10
C PHE A 314 -15.49 7.64 4.41
N THR A 315 -16.44 6.85 3.91
CA THR A 315 -17.68 7.38 3.32
C THR A 315 -18.60 8.01 4.36
N SER A 316 -18.52 7.56 5.62
CA SER A 316 -19.29 8.12 6.75
C SER A 316 -18.62 9.35 7.41
N VAL A 317 -17.52 9.84 6.84
CA VAL A 317 -16.79 11.03 7.28
C VAL A 317 -17.07 12.19 6.32
N SER A 318 -17.21 13.41 6.85
CA SER A 318 -17.43 14.59 6.01
C SER A 318 -16.35 14.74 4.93
N ARG A 319 -16.71 15.32 3.79
CA ARG A 319 -15.79 15.49 2.65
C ARG A 319 -14.51 16.22 3.07
N GLU A 320 -14.65 17.30 3.86
CA GLU A 320 -13.51 18.09 4.33
C GLU A 320 -12.59 17.29 5.26
N ALA A 321 -13.16 16.65 6.30
CA ALA A 321 -12.40 15.83 7.23
C ALA A 321 -11.71 14.66 6.53
N ARG A 322 -12.36 14.05 5.52
CA ARG A 322 -11.78 12.98 4.70
C ARG A 322 -10.54 13.45 3.95
N PHE A 323 -10.61 14.58 3.24
CA PHE A 323 -9.47 15.10 2.47
C PHE A 323 -8.30 15.52 3.36
N LYS A 324 -8.57 15.98 4.58
CA LYS A 324 -7.55 16.40 5.54
C LYS A 324 -6.95 15.24 6.34
N ALA A 325 -7.78 14.29 6.78
CA ALA A 325 -7.34 13.17 7.62
C ALA A 325 -6.73 12.01 6.85
N LYS A 326 -7.20 11.72 5.63
CA LYS A 326 -6.75 10.55 4.88
C LYS A 326 -5.25 10.55 4.56
N PRO A 327 -4.61 11.67 4.12
CA PRO A 327 -3.15 11.69 3.94
C PRO A 327 -2.38 11.44 5.25
N VAL A 328 -2.88 11.94 6.39
CA VAL A 328 -2.27 11.68 7.70
C VAL A 328 -2.33 10.19 8.02
N VAL A 329 -3.48 9.56 7.79
CA VAL A 329 -3.68 8.13 8.05
C VAL A 329 -2.82 7.28 7.10
N ASP A 330 -2.85 7.56 5.81
CA ASP A 330 -2.19 6.73 4.81
C ASP A 330 -0.66 6.89 4.79
N VAL A 331 -0.12 8.03 5.24
CA VAL A 331 1.33 8.27 5.27
C VAL A 331 1.88 8.22 6.68
N ALA A 332 1.40 9.09 7.59
CA ALA A 332 1.99 9.21 8.91
C ALA A 332 1.72 7.98 9.79
N ILE A 333 0.46 7.51 9.85
CA ILE A 333 0.10 6.34 10.68
C ILE A 333 0.66 5.05 10.10
N TYR A 334 0.56 4.86 8.78
CA TYR A 334 1.04 3.62 8.16
C TYR A 334 2.57 3.51 8.25
N ARG A 335 3.30 4.54 7.82
CA ARG A 335 4.77 4.53 7.85
C ARG A 335 5.36 4.67 9.26
N GLY A 336 4.71 5.47 10.10
CA GLY A 336 5.06 5.55 11.52
C GLY A 336 4.83 4.21 12.22
N GLY A 337 3.74 3.51 11.89
CA GLY A 337 3.47 2.16 12.36
C GLY A 337 4.55 1.16 11.95
N ASP A 338 4.95 1.16 10.66
CA ASP A 338 6.05 0.31 10.19
C ASP A 338 7.34 0.59 11.00
N ALA A 339 7.68 1.85 11.24
CA ALA A 339 8.89 2.24 12.00
C ALA A 339 8.81 1.83 13.48
N ILE A 340 7.67 2.06 14.14
CA ILE A 340 7.45 1.70 15.55
C ILE A 340 7.54 0.17 15.74
N TRP A 341 6.78 -0.57 14.92
CA TRP A 341 6.68 -2.01 15.07
C TRP A 341 7.95 -2.76 14.64
N SER A 342 8.70 -2.22 13.66
CA SER A 342 10.02 -2.77 13.34
C SER A 342 11.00 -2.61 14.49
N SER A 343 10.97 -1.45 15.17
CA SER A 343 11.81 -1.21 16.36
C SER A 343 11.39 -2.09 17.52
N ALA A 344 10.10 -2.27 17.76
CA ALA A 344 9.58 -3.18 18.78
C ALA A 344 9.96 -4.63 18.48
N PHE A 345 9.86 -5.07 17.22
CA PHE A 345 10.26 -6.42 16.83
C PHE A 345 11.75 -6.66 17.10
N ALA A 346 12.62 -5.74 16.65
CA ALA A 346 14.05 -5.84 16.86
C ALA A 346 14.42 -5.87 18.38
N LEU A 347 13.73 -5.06 19.19
CA LEU A 347 13.91 -5.08 20.65
C LEU A 347 13.53 -6.44 21.24
N PHE A 348 12.42 -7.03 20.81
CA PHE A 348 11.97 -8.32 21.32
C PHE A 348 12.87 -9.47 20.88
N THR A 349 13.34 -9.49 19.64
CA THR A 349 14.18 -10.56 19.10
C THR A 349 15.65 -10.38 19.44
N ASP A 350 16.26 -9.28 19.00
CA ASP A 350 17.70 -9.05 19.15
C ASP A 350 18.04 -8.57 20.59
N GLY A 351 17.13 -7.81 21.23
CA GLY A 351 17.33 -7.26 22.57
C GLY A 351 16.97 -8.24 23.68
N LEU A 352 15.81 -8.88 23.62
CA LEU A 352 15.30 -9.80 24.66
C LEU A 352 15.50 -11.28 24.31
N GLY A 353 15.98 -11.60 23.09
CA GLY A 353 16.23 -12.96 22.65
C GLY A 353 14.95 -13.81 22.43
N LEU A 354 13.81 -13.17 22.19
CA LEU A 354 12.55 -13.91 21.95
C LEU A 354 12.60 -14.62 20.59
N GLY A 355 12.34 -15.93 20.63
CA GLY A 355 12.28 -16.74 19.42
C GLY A 355 10.95 -16.61 18.67
N LEU A 356 10.92 -17.21 17.47
CA LEU A 356 9.78 -17.20 16.53
C LEU A 356 8.43 -17.56 17.20
N ALA A 357 8.40 -18.60 18.04
CA ALA A 357 7.18 -19.05 18.71
C ALA A 357 6.61 -17.97 19.65
N ALA A 358 7.48 -17.31 20.43
CA ALA A 358 7.07 -16.22 21.33
C ALA A 358 6.56 -15.01 20.54
N MET A 359 7.25 -14.65 19.45
CA MET A 359 6.84 -13.57 18.56
C MET A 359 5.51 -13.86 17.89
N ALA A 360 5.29 -15.09 17.43
CA ALA A 360 4.01 -15.51 16.85
C ALA A 360 2.88 -15.45 17.89
N ALA A 361 3.13 -15.83 19.15
CA ALA A 361 2.14 -15.72 20.23
C ALA A 361 1.78 -14.25 20.54
N ILE A 362 2.75 -13.35 20.61
CA ILE A 362 2.53 -11.90 20.76
C ILE A 362 1.73 -11.38 19.57
N GLY A 363 2.11 -11.77 18.35
CA GLY A 363 1.39 -11.42 17.13
C GLY A 363 -0.06 -11.90 17.14
N ALA A 364 -0.35 -13.09 17.66
CA ALA A 364 -1.70 -13.60 17.79
C ALA A 364 -2.56 -12.72 18.73
N GLY A 365 -2.00 -12.28 19.86
CA GLY A 365 -2.65 -11.33 20.76
C GLY A 365 -2.97 -9.99 20.07
N ILE A 366 -2.02 -9.44 19.31
CA ILE A 366 -2.21 -8.22 18.51
C ILE A 366 -3.28 -8.44 17.44
N ALA A 367 -3.30 -9.59 16.76
CA ALA A 367 -4.31 -9.92 15.76
C ALA A 367 -5.72 -10.04 16.36
N ALA A 368 -5.85 -10.56 17.59
CA ALA A 368 -7.11 -10.58 18.31
C ALA A 368 -7.61 -9.16 18.64
N LEU A 369 -6.73 -8.26 19.09
CA LEU A 369 -7.05 -6.85 19.31
C LEU A 369 -7.46 -6.16 18.01
N TRP A 370 -6.77 -6.48 16.90
CA TRP A 370 -7.10 -5.97 15.57
C TRP A 370 -8.48 -6.43 15.12
N ALA A 371 -8.84 -7.70 15.34
CA ALA A 371 -10.17 -8.22 15.05
C ALA A 371 -11.26 -7.50 15.86
N GLY A 372 -11.05 -7.34 17.18
CA GLY A 372 -11.97 -6.61 18.06
C GLY A 372 -12.16 -5.13 17.65
N THR A 373 -11.07 -4.46 17.26
CA THR A 373 -11.09 -3.09 16.72
C THR A 373 -11.91 -3.04 15.42
N GLY A 374 -11.75 -4.04 14.53
CA GLY A 374 -12.51 -4.16 13.29
C GLY A 374 -14.02 -4.32 13.53
N VAL A 375 -14.42 -5.19 14.46
CA VAL A 375 -15.83 -5.34 14.87
C VAL A 375 -16.40 -4.01 15.37
N LYS A 376 -15.70 -3.37 16.32
CA LYS A 376 -16.15 -2.09 16.91
C LYS A 376 -16.31 -1.00 15.85
N LEU A 377 -15.36 -0.85 14.95
CA LEU A 377 -15.44 0.12 13.85
C LEU A 377 -16.60 -0.16 12.90
N GLY A 378 -16.84 -1.42 12.56
CA GLY A 378 -17.95 -1.82 11.71
C GLY A 378 -19.31 -1.52 12.35
N LEU A 379 -19.46 -1.74 13.67
CA LEU A 379 -20.68 -1.39 14.40
C LEU A 379 -20.92 0.12 14.42
N ILE A 380 -19.86 0.93 14.66
CA ILE A 380 -19.96 2.40 14.63
C ILE A 380 -20.34 2.86 13.22
N PHE A 381 -19.76 2.26 12.18
CA PHE A 381 -20.08 2.58 10.78
C PHE A 381 -21.55 2.32 10.47
N ASN A 382 -22.09 1.15 10.85
CA ASN A 382 -23.49 0.80 10.64
C ASN A 382 -24.42 1.78 11.34
N ASN A 383 -24.15 2.13 12.60
CA ASN A 383 -24.94 3.10 13.34
C ASN A 383 -24.97 4.48 12.68
N ARG A 384 -23.80 4.96 12.19
CA ARG A 384 -23.71 6.25 11.46
C ARG A 384 -24.50 6.22 10.14
N SER A 385 -24.44 5.11 9.39
CA SER A 385 -25.19 4.95 8.14
C SER A 385 -26.70 4.94 8.38
N ASN A 386 -27.17 4.30 9.46
CA ASN A 386 -28.59 4.27 9.81
C ASN A 386 -29.12 5.66 10.16
N ILE A 387 -28.37 6.44 10.97
CA ILE A 387 -28.73 7.81 11.31
C ILE A 387 -28.78 8.70 10.06
N ALA A 388 -27.81 8.57 9.14
CA ALA A 388 -27.82 9.35 7.91
C ALA A 388 -29.01 9.00 7.00
N ASN A 389 -29.41 7.73 6.90
CA ASN A 389 -30.54 7.30 6.10
C ASN A 389 -31.87 7.78 6.71
N SER A 390 -32.05 7.70 8.02
CA SER A 390 -33.28 8.18 8.68
C SER A 390 -33.44 9.70 8.55
N SER A 391 -32.36 10.50 8.59
CA SER A 391 -32.45 11.94 8.36
C SER A 391 -32.86 12.31 6.92
N VAL A 392 -32.43 11.53 5.92
CA VAL A 392 -32.84 11.72 4.50
C VAL A 392 -34.31 11.32 4.30
N GLU A 393 -34.79 10.29 4.95
CA GLU A 393 -36.21 9.90 4.88
C GLU A 393 -37.13 10.95 5.50
N VAL A 394 -36.77 11.53 6.64
CA VAL A 394 -37.53 12.60 7.29
C VAL A 394 -37.60 13.84 6.39
N SER A 395 -36.47 14.24 5.79
CA SER A 395 -36.47 15.41 4.88
C SER A 395 -37.35 15.21 3.64
N LYS A 396 -37.40 13.98 3.08
CA LYS A 396 -38.26 13.67 1.95
C LYS A 396 -39.76 13.66 2.29
N VAL A 397 -40.10 13.30 3.52
CA VAL A 397 -41.48 13.35 4.00
C VAL A 397 -41.92 14.79 4.20
N ASP A 398 -41.07 15.66 4.75
CA ASP A 398 -41.35 17.10 4.91
C ASP A 398 -41.52 17.80 3.55
N ASP A 399 -40.61 17.55 2.58
CA ASP A 399 -40.71 18.10 1.22
C ASP A 399 -42.01 17.63 0.49
N SER A 400 -42.43 16.39 0.73
CA SER A 400 -43.67 15.86 0.14
C SER A 400 -44.94 16.41 0.82
N ALA A 401 -44.85 16.76 2.11
CA ALA A 401 -45.96 17.38 2.83
C ALA A 401 -46.18 18.86 2.42
N GLU A 402 -45.07 19.60 2.19
CA GLU A 402 -45.16 20.98 1.66
C GLU A 402 -45.69 21.02 0.21
N ALA A 403 -45.33 20.03 -0.62
CA ALA A 403 -45.83 19.95 -2.01
C ALA A 403 -47.32 19.58 -2.13
N VAL A 404 -47.95 19.08 -1.09
CA VAL A 404 -49.40 18.75 -1.05
C VAL A 404 -50.25 19.92 -0.54
N VAL A 405 -49.62 20.94 0.06
CA VAL A 405 -50.30 22.12 0.68
C VAL A 405 -50.30 23.33 -0.30
N THR A 406 -49.52 23.27 -1.38
CA THR A 406 -49.51 24.26 -2.48
C THR A 406 -50.25 23.74 -3.70
#